data_d0883078a6727ae5695b2d3abd4cbe03
#
_entry.id   d0883078a6727ae5695b2d3abd4cbe03
#
_cell.length_a   1.000
_cell.length_b   1.000
_cell.length_c   1.000
_cell.angle_alpha   90.00
_cell.angle_beta   90.00
_cell.angle_gamma   90.00
#
_symmetry.space_group_name_H-M   'P 1'
#
loop_
_entity.id
_entity.type
_entity.pdbx_description
1 polymer ?
#
loop_
_entity_poly.entity_id
_entity_poly.type
_entity_poly.pdbx_seq_one_letter_code
_entity_poly.pdbx_strand_id
1 'polypeptide(L)'
;MEFPTTLWHWYGQAEYKRVLAVCEAIELLTFLAMSASAQEDAIHPCRACETWSVKMLPLHDALTVCGSAMPAQVRTPLQRVWEMCNELPETAFDCGVRLMFEHEEWQPLRDAAELTLALLEVDQLAAFLEELEVDCRNEIWGLKR
;
A
#
# COMPACT_ATOMS: atom_id res chain seq x y z
N MET A 1 2.73 -14.91 15.22
CA MET A 1 1.63 -15.24 14.27
C MET A 1 1.90 -14.54 12.95
N GLU A 2 1.85 -15.28 11.88
CA GLU A 2 2.09 -14.73 10.54
C GLU A 2 0.91 -13.88 10.10
N PHE A 3 1.18 -12.78 9.40
CA PHE A 3 0.12 -11.86 8.98
C PHE A 3 -0.91 -12.49 8.04
N PRO A 4 -0.54 -13.36 7.07
CA PRO A 4 -1.56 -14.03 6.25
C PRO A 4 -2.61 -14.76 7.07
N THR A 5 -2.21 -15.41 8.17
CA THR A 5 -3.13 -16.08 9.07
C THR A 5 -4.14 -15.08 9.67
N THR A 6 -3.64 -13.91 10.07
CA THR A 6 -4.48 -12.83 10.60
C THR A 6 -5.48 -12.35 9.54
N LEU A 7 -5.02 -12.16 8.31
CA LEU A 7 -5.87 -11.69 7.21
C LEU A 7 -6.99 -12.69 6.91
N TRP A 8 -6.66 -13.97 6.79
CA TRP A 8 -7.65 -15.01 6.55
C TRP A 8 -8.64 -15.15 7.71
N HIS A 9 -8.16 -14.94 8.92
CA HIS A 9 -9.02 -14.95 10.11
C HIS A 9 -10.05 -13.81 10.02
N TRP A 10 -9.61 -12.61 9.67
CA TRP A 10 -10.51 -11.48 9.45
C TRP A 10 -11.55 -11.78 8.38
N TYR A 11 -11.10 -12.35 7.26
CA TYR A 11 -11.99 -12.72 6.16
C TYR A 11 -13.06 -13.71 6.65
N GLY A 12 -12.66 -14.71 7.41
CA GLY A 12 -13.57 -15.71 7.97
C GLY A 12 -14.55 -15.14 8.98
N GLN A 13 -14.20 -14.02 9.61
CA GLN A 13 -15.07 -13.33 10.58
C GLN A 13 -15.91 -12.20 9.95
N ALA A 14 -15.92 -12.11 8.62
CA ALA A 14 -16.64 -11.06 7.90
C ALA A 14 -16.11 -9.65 8.18
N GLU A 15 -14.84 -9.53 8.56
CA GLU A 15 -14.16 -8.24 8.73
C GLU A 15 -13.65 -7.73 7.38
N TYR A 16 -14.57 -7.59 6.44
CA TYR A 16 -14.26 -7.30 5.04
C TYR A 16 -13.59 -5.94 4.83
N LYS A 17 -13.94 -4.95 5.64
CA LYS A 17 -13.33 -3.62 5.54
C LYS A 17 -11.85 -3.66 5.85
N ARG A 18 -11.46 -4.44 6.85
CA ARG A 18 -10.04 -4.62 7.20
C ARG A 18 -9.28 -5.31 6.08
N VAL A 19 -9.87 -6.38 5.55
CA VAL A 19 -9.24 -7.13 4.45
C VAL A 19 -9.07 -6.25 3.22
N LEU A 20 -10.12 -5.53 2.83
CA LEU A 20 -10.07 -4.64 1.67
C LEU A 20 -9.03 -3.53 1.86
N ALA A 21 -9.00 -2.91 3.03
CA ALA A 21 -8.04 -1.84 3.31
C ALA A 21 -6.60 -2.34 3.20
N VAL A 22 -6.31 -3.55 3.68
CA VAL A 22 -4.99 -4.16 3.56
C VAL A 22 -4.66 -4.46 2.10
N CYS A 23 -5.60 -5.01 1.33
CA CYS A 23 -5.38 -5.29 -0.08
C CYS A 23 -5.02 -4.03 -0.86
N GLU A 24 -5.72 -2.93 -0.62
CA GLU A 24 -5.45 -1.65 -1.27
C GLU A 24 -4.09 -1.07 -0.83
N ALA A 25 -3.75 -1.22 0.45
CA ALA A 25 -2.43 -0.81 0.94
C ALA A 25 -1.30 -1.62 0.29
N ILE A 26 -1.51 -2.92 0.10
CA ILE A 26 -0.53 -3.79 -0.58
C ILE A 26 -0.31 -3.34 -2.02
N GLU A 27 -1.36 -2.94 -2.73
CA GLU A 27 -1.23 -2.41 -4.09
C GLU A 27 -0.32 -1.18 -4.12
N LEU A 28 -0.53 -0.26 -3.19
CA LEU A 28 0.30 0.94 -3.11
C LEU A 28 1.73 0.61 -2.71
N LEU A 29 1.91 -0.27 -1.71
CA LEU A 29 3.25 -0.71 -1.30
C LEU A 29 4.00 -1.37 -2.47
N THR A 30 3.29 -2.16 -3.27
CA THR A 30 3.88 -2.81 -4.44
C THR A 30 4.38 -1.76 -5.44
N PHE A 31 3.58 -0.72 -5.68
CA PHE A 31 4.00 0.40 -6.52
C PHE A 31 5.23 1.10 -5.94
N LEU A 32 5.21 1.40 -4.64
CA LEU A 32 6.31 2.10 -3.97
C LEU A 32 7.61 1.30 -4.01
N ALA A 33 7.52 -0.03 -4.00
CA ALA A 33 8.69 -0.91 -4.03
C ALA A 33 9.25 -1.13 -5.44
N MET A 34 8.54 -0.70 -6.48
CA MET A 34 8.99 -0.83 -7.87
C MET A 34 10.25 0.00 -8.14
N SER A 35 10.98 -0.38 -9.19
CA SER A 35 12.09 0.45 -9.68
C SER A 35 11.56 1.79 -10.18
N ALA A 36 12.43 2.79 -10.26
CA ALA A 36 12.05 4.10 -10.77
C ALA A 36 11.44 4.00 -12.18
N SER A 37 12.03 3.17 -13.04
CA SER A 37 11.53 2.95 -14.39
C SER A 37 10.11 2.39 -14.40
N ALA A 38 9.85 1.39 -13.57
CA ALA A 38 8.51 0.80 -13.46
C ALA A 38 7.50 1.78 -12.89
N GLN A 39 7.91 2.62 -11.95
CA GLN A 39 7.05 3.66 -11.38
C GLN A 39 6.66 4.70 -12.42
N GLU A 40 7.61 5.09 -13.28
CA GLU A 40 7.36 6.04 -14.38
C GLU A 40 6.33 5.48 -15.37
N ASP A 41 6.40 4.18 -15.66
CA ASP A 41 5.46 3.51 -16.54
C ASP A 41 4.07 3.37 -15.93
N ALA A 42 4.01 3.18 -14.61
CA ALA A 42 2.74 2.95 -13.91
C ALA A 42 1.94 4.24 -13.69
N ILE A 43 2.63 5.36 -13.45
CA ILE A 43 1.98 6.65 -13.17
C ILE A 43 2.71 7.74 -13.93
N HIS A 44 1.98 8.54 -14.70
CA HIS A 44 2.57 9.70 -15.36
C HIS A 44 3.10 10.66 -14.28
N PRO A 45 4.40 11.03 -14.28
CA PRO A 45 5.00 11.82 -13.20
C PRO A 45 4.28 13.14 -12.88
N CYS A 46 3.84 13.87 -13.90
CA CYS A 46 3.15 15.15 -13.68
C CYS A 46 1.83 14.96 -12.94
N ARG A 47 1.15 13.83 -13.18
CA ARG A 47 -0.09 13.52 -12.48
C ARG A 47 0.19 13.06 -11.05
N ALA A 48 1.31 12.36 -10.84
CA ALA A 48 1.69 11.94 -9.49
C ALA A 48 1.89 13.14 -8.57
N CYS A 49 2.51 14.21 -9.06
CA CYS A 49 2.66 15.46 -8.30
C CYS A 49 1.32 16.01 -7.83
N GLU A 50 0.32 16.00 -8.69
CA GLU A 50 -1.00 16.56 -8.40
C GLU A 50 -1.85 15.66 -7.51
N THR A 51 -1.67 14.34 -7.61
CA THR A 51 -2.56 13.37 -6.96
C THR A 51 -1.93 12.61 -5.79
N TRP A 52 -0.68 12.95 -5.43
CA TRP A 52 0.04 12.19 -4.39
C TRP A 52 -0.69 12.14 -3.06
N SER A 53 -1.27 13.25 -2.63
CA SER A 53 -2.00 13.31 -1.37
C SER A 53 -3.17 12.32 -1.30
N VAL A 54 -3.77 12.01 -2.45
CA VAL A 54 -4.86 11.03 -2.56
C VAL A 54 -4.29 9.62 -2.74
N LYS A 55 -3.23 9.50 -3.52
CA LYS A 55 -2.60 8.23 -3.89
C LYS A 55 -2.09 7.46 -2.68
N MET A 56 -1.58 8.15 -1.67
CA MET A 56 -1.03 7.53 -0.47
C MET A 56 -2.07 7.19 0.60
N LEU A 57 -3.33 7.62 0.43
CA LEU A 57 -4.40 7.38 1.40
C LEU A 57 -4.64 5.91 1.77
N PRO A 58 -4.48 4.92 0.86
CA PRO A 58 -4.67 3.52 1.26
C PRO A 58 -3.81 3.09 2.44
N LEU A 59 -2.63 3.68 2.63
CA LEU A 59 -1.79 3.39 3.80
C LEU A 59 -2.46 3.88 5.08
N HIS A 60 -2.98 5.10 5.05
CA HIS A 60 -3.68 5.68 6.18
C HIS A 60 -4.97 4.92 6.48
N ASP A 61 -5.73 4.56 5.45
CA ASP A 61 -6.97 3.81 5.60
C ASP A 61 -6.73 2.46 6.26
N ALA A 62 -5.69 1.74 5.87
CA ALA A 62 -5.34 0.47 6.48
C ALA A 62 -5.02 0.64 7.98
N LEU A 63 -4.24 1.68 8.32
CA LEU A 63 -3.90 1.98 9.69
C LEU A 63 -5.13 2.35 10.53
N THR A 64 -6.05 3.11 9.94
CA THR A 64 -7.26 3.57 10.63
C THR A 64 -8.29 2.44 10.78
N VAL A 65 -8.58 1.74 9.70
CA VAL A 65 -9.61 0.69 9.67
C VAL A 65 -9.19 -0.51 10.53
N CYS A 66 -7.94 -0.93 10.43
CA CYS A 66 -7.44 -2.06 11.21
C CYS A 66 -7.11 -1.67 12.65
N GLY A 67 -6.60 -0.46 12.84
CA GLY A 67 -6.26 0.05 14.16
C GLY A 67 -5.40 -0.91 14.97
N SER A 68 -5.77 -1.12 16.24
CA SER A 68 -5.04 -2.01 17.13
C SER A 68 -5.21 -3.50 16.80
N ALA A 69 -6.14 -3.85 15.90
CA ALA A 69 -6.30 -5.23 15.46
C ALA A 69 -5.13 -5.68 14.58
N MET A 70 -4.44 -4.74 13.94
CA MET A 70 -3.25 -5.06 13.16
C MET A 70 -2.08 -5.34 14.09
N PRO A 71 -1.37 -6.48 13.92
CA PRO A 71 -0.21 -6.78 14.76
C PRO A 71 0.84 -5.68 14.68
N ALA A 72 1.43 -5.32 15.81
CA ALA A 72 2.40 -4.22 15.91
C ALA A 72 3.60 -4.42 14.97
N GLN A 73 4.03 -5.65 14.78
CA GLN A 73 5.18 -5.96 13.92
C GLN A 73 4.95 -5.62 12.46
N VAL A 74 3.69 -5.48 12.04
CA VAL A 74 3.30 -5.05 10.69
C VAL A 74 2.87 -3.59 10.72
N ARG A 75 2.13 -3.20 11.74
CA ARG A 75 1.60 -1.82 11.87
C ARG A 75 2.71 -0.79 11.95
N THR A 76 3.76 -1.06 12.73
CA THR A 76 4.87 -0.12 12.90
C THR A 76 5.59 0.17 11.57
N PRO A 77 5.99 -0.84 10.78
CA PRO A 77 6.57 -0.58 9.46
C PRO A 77 5.61 0.14 8.51
N LEU A 78 4.33 -0.21 8.54
CA LEU A 78 3.32 0.45 7.69
C LEU A 78 3.17 1.92 8.07
N GLN A 79 3.12 2.21 9.37
CA GLN A 79 3.08 3.58 9.88
C GLN A 79 4.30 4.36 9.40
N ARG A 80 5.48 3.74 9.42
CA ARG A 80 6.71 4.38 8.96
C ARG A 80 6.65 4.73 7.47
N VAL A 81 6.12 3.84 6.63
CA VAL A 81 5.95 4.13 5.20
C VAL A 81 5.00 5.32 5.02
N TRP A 82 3.90 5.35 5.76
CA TRP A 82 2.96 6.47 5.72
C TRP A 82 3.65 7.79 6.08
N GLU A 83 4.43 7.81 7.16
CA GLU A 83 5.16 8.99 7.58
C GLU A 83 6.16 9.44 6.51
N MET A 84 6.89 8.51 5.91
CA MET A 84 7.85 8.81 4.85
C MET A 84 7.16 9.40 3.62
N CYS A 85 5.98 8.93 3.27
CA CYS A 85 5.20 9.51 2.18
C CYS A 85 4.86 10.97 2.44
N ASN A 86 4.57 11.32 3.69
CA ASN A 86 4.24 12.69 4.08
C ASN A 86 5.48 13.57 4.22
N GLU A 87 6.63 12.98 4.44
CA GLU A 87 7.90 13.70 4.62
C GLU A 87 8.65 13.95 3.32
N LEU A 88 8.17 13.45 2.19
CA LEU A 88 8.84 13.66 0.91
C LEU A 88 8.95 15.16 0.61
N PRO A 89 10.18 15.67 0.31
CA PRO A 89 10.36 17.07 -0.01
C PRO A 89 9.83 17.40 -1.41
N GLU A 90 9.60 18.68 -1.68
CA GLU A 90 9.14 19.14 -2.99
C GLU A 90 10.07 18.68 -4.13
N THR A 91 11.37 18.59 -3.85
CA THR A 91 12.36 18.13 -4.83
C THR A 91 12.09 16.73 -5.34
N ALA A 92 11.45 15.88 -4.52
CA ALA A 92 11.10 14.52 -4.93
C ALA A 92 10.08 14.50 -6.08
N PHE A 93 9.32 15.59 -6.25
CA PHE A 93 8.28 15.72 -7.26
C PHE A 93 8.69 16.54 -8.48
N ASP A 94 9.96 16.93 -8.54
CA ASP A 94 10.49 17.71 -9.67
C ASP A 94 10.66 16.79 -10.89
N CYS A 95 9.97 17.09 -11.98
CA CYS A 95 10.04 16.34 -13.24
C CYS A 95 10.66 17.14 -14.38
N GLY A 96 11.36 18.24 -14.08
CA GLY A 96 11.93 19.13 -15.09
C GLY A 96 13.23 18.63 -15.75
N VAL A 97 14.20 18.24 -14.92
CA VAL A 97 15.55 17.87 -15.42
C VAL A 97 15.67 16.35 -15.63
N ARG A 98 15.03 15.57 -14.78
CA ARG A 98 15.01 14.11 -14.87
C ARG A 98 13.63 13.61 -14.46
N LEU A 99 13.36 12.34 -14.71
CA LEU A 99 12.08 11.76 -14.34
C LEU A 99 11.90 11.78 -12.81
N MET A 100 10.70 12.07 -12.37
CA MET A 100 10.39 12.30 -10.96
C MET A 100 10.90 11.17 -10.04
N PHE A 101 10.61 9.93 -10.40
CA PHE A 101 10.96 8.79 -9.55
C PHE A 101 12.45 8.43 -9.55
N GLU A 102 13.25 9.08 -10.38
CA GLU A 102 14.71 8.91 -10.38
C GLU A 102 15.41 9.71 -9.28
N HIS A 103 14.70 10.63 -8.63
CA HIS A 103 15.26 11.39 -7.51
C HIS A 103 15.58 10.46 -6.34
N GLU A 104 16.67 10.74 -5.65
CA GLU A 104 17.19 9.93 -4.55
C GLU A 104 16.22 9.78 -3.40
N GLU A 105 15.37 10.77 -3.19
CA GLU A 105 14.42 10.80 -2.09
C GLU A 105 13.42 9.65 -2.12
N TRP A 106 13.21 9.04 -3.29
CA TRP A 106 12.31 7.89 -3.44
C TRP A 106 12.93 6.57 -2.99
N GLN A 107 14.27 6.47 -2.94
CA GLN A 107 14.93 5.21 -2.62
C GLN A 107 14.66 4.71 -1.20
N PRO A 108 14.77 5.55 -0.15
CA PRO A 108 14.42 5.10 1.20
C PRO A 108 12.98 4.60 1.30
N LEU A 109 12.06 5.23 0.57
CA LEU A 109 10.66 4.85 0.54
C LEU A 109 10.48 3.51 -0.16
N ARG A 110 11.19 3.25 -1.27
CA ARG A 110 11.19 1.95 -1.95
C ARG A 110 11.65 0.86 -1.01
N ASP A 111 12.74 1.10 -0.29
CA ASP A 111 13.31 0.13 0.64
C ASP A 111 12.34 -0.17 1.78
N ALA A 112 11.72 0.86 2.34
CA ALA A 112 10.75 0.69 3.43
C ALA A 112 9.50 -0.07 2.96
N ALA A 113 9.04 0.21 1.75
CA ALA A 113 7.88 -0.50 1.17
C ALA A 113 8.20 -1.98 0.94
N GLU A 114 9.39 -2.26 0.41
CA GLU A 114 9.84 -3.62 0.18
C GLU A 114 9.91 -4.42 1.48
N LEU A 115 10.47 -3.81 2.52
CA LEU A 115 10.54 -4.44 3.85
C LEU A 115 9.14 -4.72 4.39
N THR A 116 8.22 -3.77 4.25
CA THR A 116 6.85 -3.91 4.74
C THR A 116 6.13 -5.04 4.01
N LEU A 117 6.29 -5.13 2.69
CA LEU A 117 5.72 -6.24 1.90
C LEU A 117 6.24 -7.59 2.37
N ALA A 118 7.54 -7.67 2.69
CA ALA A 118 8.14 -8.91 3.21
C ALA A 118 7.55 -9.28 4.58
N LEU A 119 7.34 -8.31 5.44
CA LEU A 119 6.75 -8.54 6.77
C LEU A 119 5.27 -8.94 6.68
N LEU A 120 4.57 -8.46 5.66
CA LEU A 120 3.18 -8.86 5.37
C LEU A 120 3.12 -10.26 4.73
N GLU A 121 4.25 -10.80 4.32
CA GLU A 121 4.35 -12.08 3.63
C GLU A 121 3.44 -12.11 2.39
N VAL A 122 3.52 -11.05 1.60
CA VAL A 122 2.67 -10.84 0.42
C VAL A 122 2.81 -11.98 -0.58
N ASP A 123 3.97 -12.62 -0.66
CA ASP A 123 4.19 -13.77 -1.56
C ASP A 123 3.17 -14.87 -1.30
N GLN A 124 2.76 -15.07 -0.05
CA GLN A 124 1.77 -16.07 0.31
C GLN A 124 0.34 -15.65 -0.04
N LEU A 125 0.12 -14.37 -0.25
CA LEU A 125 -1.20 -13.81 -0.55
C LEU A 125 -1.39 -13.48 -2.02
N ALA A 126 -0.30 -13.36 -2.79
CA ALA A 126 -0.32 -12.82 -4.15
C ALA A 126 -1.37 -13.48 -5.07
N ALA A 127 -1.54 -14.78 -4.98
CA ALA A 127 -2.49 -15.51 -5.82
C ALA A 127 -3.96 -15.21 -5.49
N PHE A 128 -4.23 -14.61 -4.32
CA PHE A 128 -5.58 -14.41 -3.81
C PHE A 128 -6.00 -12.94 -3.71
N LEU A 129 -5.06 -12.02 -3.85
CA LEU A 129 -5.32 -10.59 -3.57
C LEU A 129 -6.46 -10.00 -4.40
N GLU A 130 -6.45 -10.25 -5.71
CA GLU A 130 -7.47 -9.72 -6.60
C GLU A 130 -8.87 -10.26 -6.24
N GLU A 131 -8.96 -11.54 -6.00
CA GLU A 131 -10.22 -12.20 -5.62
C GLU A 131 -10.72 -11.69 -4.27
N LEU A 132 -9.82 -11.57 -3.29
CA LEU A 132 -10.15 -11.02 -1.98
C LEU A 132 -10.71 -9.60 -2.09
N GLU A 133 -10.08 -8.77 -2.91
CA GLU A 133 -10.52 -7.40 -3.13
C GLU A 133 -11.92 -7.33 -3.69
N VAL A 134 -12.19 -8.10 -4.75
CA VAL A 134 -13.49 -8.15 -5.39
C VAL A 134 -14.55 -8.67 -4.42
N ASP A 135 -14.27 -9.77 -3.74
CA ASP A 135 -15.20 -10.37 -2.78
C ASP A 135 -15.55 -9.40 -1.65
N CYS A 136 -14.53 -8.75 -1.08
CA CYS A 136 -14.75 -7.82 0.03
C CYS A 136 -15.54 -6.59 -0.42
N ARG A 137 -15.29 -6.05 -1.60
CA ARG A 137 -16.07 -4.94 -2.15
C ARG A 137 -17.52 -5.34 -2.33
N ASN A 138 -17.77 -6.51 -2.88
CA ASN A 138 -19.12 -7.01 -3.09
C ASN A 138 -19.87 -7.16 -1.77
N GLU A 139 -19.22 -7.68 -0.75
CA GLU A 139 -19.83 -7.84 0.58
C GLU A 139 -20.10 -6.50 1.25
N ILE A 140 -19.16 -5.57 1.20
CA ILE A 140 -19.28 -4.25 1.85
C ILE A 140 -20.40 -3.43 1.22
N TRP A 141 -20.51 -3.44 -0.10
CA TRP A 141 -21.49 -2.63 -0.83
C TRP A 141 -22.75 -3.39 -1.22
N GLY A 142 -22.88 -4.64 -0.79
CA GLY A 142 -24.05 -5.47 -1.10
C GLY A 142 -24.21 -5.76 -2.59
N LEU A 143 -23.10 -5.75 -3.33
CA LEU A 143 -23.13 -6.04 -4.77
C LEU A 143 -23.22 -7.55 -4.97
N LYS A 144 -24.36 -8.01 -5.44
CA LYS A 144 -24.56 -9.42 -5.73
C LYS A 144 -24.54 -9.64 -7.24
N ARG A 145 -23.88 -10.70 -7.63
CA ARG A 145 -23.88 -11.13 -9.02
C ARG A 145 -25.19 -11.83 -9.37
#